data_5cdeb061b7961276740bd67da818ee19
#
_entry.id   5cdeb061b7961276740bd67da818ee19
#
_cell.length_a   1.000
_cell.length_b   1.000
_cell.length_c   1.000
_cell.angle_alpha   90.00
_cell.angle_beta   90.00
_cell.angle_gamma   90.00
#
_symmetry.space_group_name_H-M   'P 1'
#
loop_
_entity.id
_entity.type
_entity.pdbx_description
1 polymer ?
#
loop_
_entity_poly.entity_id
_entity_poly.type
_entity_poly.pdbx_seq_one_letter_code
_entity_poly.pdbx_strand_id
1 'polypeptide(L)'
;MAVTITNISNFLDVVDLIPQLYDPEENKFNVLSQEEIRSIITRTDSRLKSELKPLYGSNLTTSVPYTTTPIARFGNSESGTILLQNAAGTSTLTVAATLTSTQVYKIKFTSGTAFTVTSDLTGANGTGSTAESFTTTDGKLTMPTGIYNGTFFNGDIHYLKVYNHETALVYLSALLAANTILNTIYTEEVPDASATAEKYLEQYTDQVRALQNGKAFLEKGLTPRDINPIQVDYEIDEYGVDSTNYPEKDWNPRTGY
;
A
#
# COMPACT_ATOMS: atom_id res chain seq x y z
N MET A 1 7.22 25.79 2.69
CA MET A 1 7.64 24.44 2.24
C MET A 1 6.37 23.60 2.08
N ALA A 2 6.08 23.14 0.87
CA ALA A 2 4.98 22.19 0.68
C ALA A 2 5.36 20.89 1.38
N VAL A 3 4.55 20.44 2.33
CA VAL A 3 4.72 19.13 2.96
C VAL A 3 4.47 18.10 1.88
N THR A 4 5.50 17.38 1.48
CA THR A 4 5.35 16.27 0.54
C THR A 4 4.59 15.16 1.29
N ILE A 5 3.31 15.03 1.00
CA ILE A 5 2.45 13.99 1.59
C ILE A 5 2.84 12.67 0.91
N THR A 6 3.47 11.79 1.66
CA THR A 6 3.85 10.45 1.20
C THR A 6 2.89 9.43 1.79
N ASN A 7 1.86 9.05 1.04
CA ASN A 7 0.92 8.02 1.44
C ASN A 7 1.49 6.62 1.14
N ILE A 8 1.21 5.68 2.03
CA ILE A 8 1.60 4.27 1.90
C ILE A 8 0.60 3.53 1.01
N SER A 9 -0.69 3.63 1.30
CA SER A 9 -1.77 3.12 0.45
C SER A 9 -2.40 4.22 -0.39
N ASN A 10 -3.29 3.85 -1.28
CA ASN A 10 -4.10 4.76 -2.08
C ASN A 10 -5.60 4.57 -1.79
N PHE A 11 -6.43 5.47 -2.31
CA PHE A 11 -7.87 5.43 -2.06
C PHE A 11 -8.55 4.16 -2.60
N LEU A 12 -8.05 3.56 -3.70
CA LEU A 12 -8.60 2.32 -4.24
C LEU A 12 -8.30 1.12 -3.34
N ASP A 13 -7.20 1.11 -2.60
CA ASP A 13 -6.90 0.05 -1.64
C ASP A 13 -7.93 0.05 -0.50
N VAL A 14 -8.39 1.24 -0.10
CA VAL A 14 -9.46 1.39 0.89
C VAL A 14 -10.82 1.01 0.31
N VAL A 15 -11.11 1.41 -0.94
CA VAL A 15 -12.33 1.02 -1.66
C VAL A 15 -12.42 -0.50 -1.84
N ASP A 16 -11.28 -1.18 -2.07
CA ASP A 16 -11.26 -2.64 -2.18
C ASP A 16 -11.66 -3.33 -0.85
N LEU A 17 -11.44 -2.67 0.30
CA LEU A 17 -11.89 -3.13 1.62
C LEU A 17 -13.33 -2.69 1.96
N ILE A 18 -13.75 -1.52 1.49
CA ILE A 18 -15.08 -0.95 1.70
C ILE A 18 -15.70 -0.60 0.35
N PRO A 19 -16.23 -1.59 -0.40
CA PRO A 19 -16.78 -1.34 -1.74
C PRO A 19 -17.91 -0.30 -1.78
N GLN A 20 -18.63 -0.13 -0.69
CA GLN A 20 -19.74 0.84 -0.57
C GLN A 20 -19.30 2.30 -0.71
N LEU A 21 -18.01 2.59 -0.55
CA LEU A 21 -17.47 3.94 -0.75
C LEU A 21 -17.58 4.42 -2.19
N TYR A 22 -17.71 3.52 -3.13
CA TYR A 22 -17.63 3.82 -4.55
C TYR A 22 -18.72 3.10 -5.34
N ASP A 23 -19.49 3.86 -6.11
CA ASP A 23 -20.47 3.34 -7.05
C ASP A 23 -19.83 3.15 -8.44
N PRO A 24 -19.64 1.90 -8.88
CA PRO A 24 -19.06 1.63 -10.18
C PRO A 24 -19.99 2.02 -11.32
N GLU A 25 -21.30 1.99 -11.16
CA GLU A 25 -22.26 2.29 -12.23
C GLU A 25 -22.34 3.79 -12.49
N GLU A 26 -22.30 4.60 -11.44
CA GLU A 26 -22.35 6.05 -11.56
C GLU A 26 -20.95 6.71 -11.60
N ASN A 27 -19.88 5.93 -11.47
CA ASN A 27 -18.50 6.43 -11.41
C ASN A 27 -18.32 7.54 -10.38
N LYS A 28 -18.87 7.38 -9.21
CA LYS A 28 -18.79 8.38 -8.15
C LYS A 28 -18.49 7.76 -6.78
N PHE A 29 -17.95 8.59 -5.92
CA PHE A 29 -17.83 8.29 -4.51
C PHE A 29 -19.15 8.63 -3.82
N ASN A 30 -19.62 7.74 -2.94
CA ASN A 30 -20.92 7.89 -2.30
C ASN A 30 -20.86 8.86 -1.11
N VAL A 31 -20.19 8.48 -0.04
CA VAL A 31 -20.21 9.20 1.24
C VAL A 31 -18.98 10.09 1.41
N LEU A 32 -17.85 9.63 0.94
CA LEU A 32 -16.56 10.34 1.02
C LEU A 32 -15.99 10.59 -0.36
N SER A 33 -15.49 11.79 -0.59
CA SER A 33 -14.69 12.09 -1.78
C SER A 33 -13.33 11.39 -1.75
N GLN A 34 -12.72 11.23 -2.91
CA GLN A 34 -11.36 10.71 -3.03
C GLN A 34 -10.35 11.49 -2.16
N GLU A 35 -10.51 12.81 -2.04
CA GLU A 35 -9.63 13.67 -1.25
C GLU A 35 -9.79 13.45 0.25
N GLU A 36 -11.02 13.23 0.71
CA GLU A 36 -11.30 12.90 2.12
C GLU A 36 -10.70 11.54 2.49
N ILE A 37 -10.87 10.52 1.65
CA ILE A 37 -10.25 9.20 1.86
C ILE A 37 -8.72 9.35 1.94
N ARG A 38 -8.11 10.12 1.02
CA ARG A 38 -6.67 10.40 1.07
C ARG A 38 -6.24 11.11 2.34
N SER A 39 -7.02 12.07 2.82
CA SER A 39 -6.75 12.76 4.09
C SER A 39 -6.76 11.80 5.27
N ILE A 40 -7.69 10.84 5.29
CA ILE A 40 -7.74 9.79 6.31
C ILE A 40 -6.50 8.90 6.22
N ILE A 41 -6.13 8.43 5.03
CA ILE A 41 -4.92 7.64 4.79
C ILE A 41 -3.68 8.38 5.33
N THR A 42 -3.53 9.66 5.01
CA THR A 42 -2.39 10.48 5.48
C THR A 42 -2.27 10.50 6.99
N ARG A 43 -3.41 10.62 7.69
CA ARG A 43 -3.43 10.61 9.17
C ARG A 43 -3.11 9.25 9.75
N THR A 44 -3.70 8.18 9.19
CA THR A 44 -3.47 6.82 9.66
C THR A 44 -2.06 6.32 9.34
N ASP A 45 -1.48 6.73 8.22
CA ASP A 45 -0.09 6.44 7.86
C ASP A 45 0.91 7.04 8.85
N SER A 46 0.60 8.18 9.41
CA SER A 46 1.43 8.80 10.45
C SER A 46 1.49 7.92 11.71
N ARG A 47 0.39 7.28 12.06
CA ARG A 47 0.32 6.31 13.16
C ARG A 47 1.14 5.06 12.82
N LEU A 48 0.89 4.44 11.67
CA LEU A 48 1.62 3.24 11.22
C LEU A 48 3.14 3.48 11.18
N LYS A 49 3.57 4.60 10.62
CA LYS A 49 4.98 5.00 10.60
C LYS A 49 5.57 5.17 12.00
N SER A 50 4.81 5.74 12.93
CA SER A 50 5.23 5.89 14.33
C SER A 50 5.39 4.54 15.04
N GLU A 51 4.47 3.60 14.82
CA GLU A 51 4.49 2.28 15.43
C GLU A 51 5.64 1.40 14.89
N LEU A 52 6.03 1.57 13.62
CA LEU A 52 7.11 0.81 12.98
C LEU A 52 8.48 1.51 13.03
N LYS A 53 8.53 2.79 13.40
CA LYS A 53 9.77 3.57 13.47
C LYS A 53 10.86 2.95 14.37
N PRO A 54 10.56 2.37 15.54
CA PRO A 54 11.58 1.75 16.38
C PRO A 54 12.33 0.62 15.66
N LEU A 55 11.65 -0.13 14.78
CA LEU A 55 12.20 -1.29 14.07
C LEU A 55 12.89 -0.92 12.77
N TYR A 56 12.23 -0.12 11.95
CA TYR A 56 12.65 0.14 10.56
C TYR A 56 13.19 1.55 10.33
N GLY A 57 13.18 2.41 11.35
CA GLY A 57 13.55 3.81 11.22
C GLY A 57 12.44 4.65 10.58
N SER A 58 12.79 5.79 10.01
CA SER A 58 11.85 6.72 9.41
C SER A 58 11.55 6.45 7.93
N ASN A 59 12.34 5.62 7.27
CA ASN A 59 12.21 5.34 5.85
C ASN A 59 11.64 3.93 5.64
N LEU A 60 10.38 3.86 5.28
CA LEU A 60 9.66 2.62 4.98
C LEU A 60 9.38 2.45 3.48
N THR A 61 10.05 3.21 2.62
CA THR A 61 9.89 3.11 1.16
C THR A 61 10.68 1.95 0.59
N THR A 62 10.15 1.30 -0.44
CA THR A 62 10.91 0.31 -1.20
C THR A 62 12.00 0.99 -2.02
N SER A 63 13.10 0.28 -2.28
CA SER A 63 14.16 0.77 -3.18
C SER A 63 13.72 0.79 -4.65
N VAL A 64 12.72 -0.01 -5.01
CA VAL A 64 12.21 -0.16 -6.38
C VAL A 64 10.70 0.01 -6.38
N PRO A 65 10.16 1.14 -6.88
CA PRO A 65 8.74 1.31 -7.08
C PRO A 65 8.17 0.26 -8.04
N TYR A 66 6.93 -0.13 -7.84
CA TYR A 66 6.25 -1.13 -8.64
C TYR A 66 4.80 -0.73 -8.94
N THR A 67 4.16 -1.45 -9.84
CA THR A 67 2.76 -1.29 -10.16
C THR A 67 2.05 -2.64 -10.18
N THR A 68 0.74 -2.62 -10.00
CA THR A 68 -0.13 -3.78 -10.19
C THR A 68 -0.74 -3.76 -11.59
N THR A 69 -1.32 -4.88 -11.99
CA THR A 69 -2.09 -4.94 -13.25
C THR A 69 -3.17 -3.85 -13.26
N PRO A 70 -3.26 -3.06 -14.33
CA PRO A 70 -4.31 -2.06 -14.47
C PRO A 70 -5.69 -2.69 -14.37
N ILE A 71 -6.58 -2.04 -13.64
CA ILE A 71 -7.95 -2.52 -13.42
C ILE A 71 -8.91 -1.68 -14.24
N ALA A 72 -9.67 -2.30 -15.15
CA ALA A 72 -10.80 -1.67 -15.79
C ALA A 72 -11.94 -1.54 -14.77
N ARG A 73 -12.34 -0.32 -14.45
CA ARG A 73 -13.45 -0.04 -13.52
C ARG A 73 -14.72 0.35 -14.25
N PHE A 74 -14.57 0.88 -15.45
CA PHE A 74 -15.66 1.31 -16.34
C PHE A 74 -15.28 0.97 -17.75
N GLY A 75 -16.21 0.46 -18.47
CA GLY A 75 -16.05 0.10 -19.84
C GLY A 75 -17.11 -0.91 -20.24
N ASN A 76 -17.25 -1.10 -21.50
CA ASN A 76 -18.01 -2.21 -22.03
C ASN A 76 -17.33 -3.52 -21.57
N SER A 77 -18.09 -4.59 -21.36
CA SER A 77 -17.55 -5.92 -21.03
C SER A 77 -16.57 -6.46 -22.09
N GLU A 78 -16.54 -5.84 -23.25
CA GLU A 78 -15.64 -6.12 -24.38
C GLU A 78 -14.45 -5.15 -24.47
N SER A 79 -14.25 -4.29 -23.44
CA SER A 79 -13.17 -3.31 -23.39
C SER A 79 -11.80 -3.99 -23.46
N GLY A 80 -10.85 -3.32 -24.10
CA GLY A 80 -9.46 -3.74 -24.13
C GLY A 80 -8.85 -3.79 -22.74
N THR A 81 -7.69 -4.41 -22.64
CA THR A 81 -6.91 -4.51 -21.39
C THR A 81 -5.54 -3.87 -21.54
N ILE A 82 -5.06 -3.27 -20.46
CA ILE A 82 -3.67 -2.78 -20.37
C ILE A 82 -2.88 -3.81 -19.58
N LEU A 83 -1.82 -4.34 -20.16
CA LEU A 83 -0.97 -5.36 -19.57
C LEU A 83 0.22 -4.71 -18.85
N LEU A 84 0.77 -5.37 -17.83
CA LEU A 84 2.05 -4.97 -17.25
C LEU A 84 3.20 -5.24 -18.21
N GLN A 85 3.10 -6.33 -18.96
CA GLN A 85 4.09 -6.74 -19.94
C GLN A 85 3.37 -7.41 -21.12
N ASN A 86 3.84 -7.17 -22.33
CA ASN A 86 3.30 -7.88 -23.49
C ASN A 86 3.68 -9.37 -23.47
N ALA A 87 2.96 -10.19 -24.24
CA ALA A 87 3.17 -11.64 -24.28
C ALA A 87 4.60 -12.04 -24.73
N ALA A 88 5.28 -11.20 -25.51
CA ALA A 88 6.65 -11.43 -25.97
C ALA A 88 7.72 -11.01 -24.95
N GLY A 89 7.35 -10.37 -23.84
CA GLY A 89 8.29 -9.86 -22.84
C GLY A 89 9.13 -8.65 -23.27
N THR A 90 8.84 -8.07 -24.43
CA THR A 90 9.63 -6.99 -25.03
C THR A 90 9.17 -5.59 -24.69
N SER A 91 7.93 -5.45 -24.24
CA SER A 91 7.31 -4.18 -23.82
C SER A 91 6.80 -4.31 -22.39
N THR A 92 7.36 -3.55 -21.48
CA THR A 92 7.01 -3.57 -20.06
C THR A 92 6.65 -2.17 -19.60
N LEU A 93 5.53 -2.06 -18.88
CA LEU A 93 5.15 -0.84 -18.20
C LEU A 93 6.19 -0.56 -17.10
N THR A 94 6.72 0.66 -17.06
CA THR A 94 7.80 1.02 -16.13
C THR A 94 7.42 2.17 -15.23
N VAL A 95 7.86 2.08 -13.98
CA VAL A 95 7.70 3.10 -12.94
C VAL A 95 9.08 3.69 -12.63
N ALA A 96 9.13 5.01 -12.58
CA ALA A 96 10.39 5.70 -12.28
C ALA A 96 10.82 5.48 -10.82
N ALA A 97 12.12 5.22 -10.61
CA ALA A 97 12.71 5.09 -9.27
C ALA A 97 12.55 6.36 -8.40
N THR A 98 12.25 7.49 -9.03
CA THR A 98 11.99 8.77 -8.35
C THR A 98 10.58 8.91 -7.78
N LEU A 99 9.77 7.85 -7.82
CA LEU A 99 8.45 7.85 -7.17
C LEU A 99 8.62 7.98 -5.65
N THR A 100 8.01 8.98 -5.07
CA THR A 100 8.12 9.29 -3.63
C THR A 100 6.85 8.98 -2.84
N SER A 101 5.74 8.72 -3.52
CA SER A 101 4.44 8.42 -2.90
C SER A 101 3.65 7.46 -3.76
N THR A 102 2.90 6.61 -3.11
CA THR A 102 1.87 5.79 -3.77
C THR A 102 0.85 6.68 -4.45
N GLN A 103 0.51 6.38 -5.69
CA GLN A 103 -0.48 7.14 -6.46
C GLN A 103 -1.26 6.25 -7.43
N VAL A 104 -2.38 6.79 -7.90
CA VAL A 104 -3.25 6.14 -8.87
C VAL A 104 -3.29 6.96 -10.13
N TYR A 105 -3.02 6.33 -11.26
CA TYR A 105 -3.26 6.91 -12.57
C TYR A 105 -4.59 6.41 -13.13
N LYS A 106 -5.44 7.35 -13.49
CA LYS A 106 -6.68 7.11 -14.23
C LYS A 106 -6.41 7.34 -15.70
N ILE A 107 -6.53 6.30 -16.49
CA ILE A 107 -6.37 6.31 -17.95
C ILE A 107 -7.77 6.25 -18.53
N LYS A 108 -8.22 7.34 -19.17
CA LYS A 108 -9.54 7.44 -19.80
C LYS A 108 -9.37 7.48 -21.30
N PHE A 109 -9.95 6.51 -21.99
CA PHE A 109 -9.98 6.48 -23.44
C PHE A 109 -10.99 7.48 -23.99
N THR A 110 -10.56 8.27 -24.97
CA THR A 110 -11.36 9.24 -25.69
C THR A 110 -11.71 8.76 -27.09
N SER A 111 -11.06 7.69 -27.54
CA SER A 111 -11.35 6.94 -28.76
C SER A 111 -10.78 5.54 -28.64
N GLY A 112 -10.87 4.73 -29.68
CA GLY A 112 -10.26 3.38 -29.70
C GLY A 112 -8.74 3.37 -29.58
N THR A 113 -8.07 4.50 -29.79
CA THR A 113 -6.60 4.58 -29.73
C THR A 113 -6.07 5.73 -28.85
N ALA A 114 -6.84 6.78 -28.63
CA ALA A 114 -6.42 7.95 -27.88
C ALA A 114 -6.93 7.89 -26.43
N PHE A 115 -6.11 8.34 -25.49
CA PHE A 115 -6.46 8.39 -24.09
C PHE A 115 -5.88 9.63 -23.39
N THR A 116 -6.47 9.97 -22.26
CA THR A 116 -5.96 10.99 -21.30
C THR A 116 -5.54 10.29 -20.02
N VAL A 117 -4.50 10.81 -19.39
CA VAL A 117 -4.02 10.31 -18.08
C VAL A 117 -4.14 11.41 -17.04
N THR A 118 -4.70 11.05 -15.90
CA THR A 118 -4.73 11.91 -14.70
C THR A 118 -4.20 11.10 -13.51
N SER A 119 -3.47 11.76 -12.62
CA SER A 119 -3.05 11.18 -11.35
C SER A 119 -3.88 11.78 -10.22
N ASP A 120 -4.16 10.96 -9.23
CA ASP A 120 -4.83 11.38 -8.00
C ASP A 120 -3.97 12.35 -7.16
N LEU A 121 -2.65 12.39 -7.39
CA LEU A 121 -1.71 13.23 -6.66
C LEU A 121 -1.31 14.49 -7.45
N THR A 122 -1.05 14.36 -8.75
CA THR A 122 -0.49 15.43 -9.59
C THR A 122 -1.48 16.00 -10.59
N GLY A 123 -2.71 15.46 -10.66
CA GLY A 123 -3.76 15.94 -11.57
C GLY A 123 -3.51 15.49 -13.02
N ALA A 124 -3.67 16.40 -13.98
CA ALA A 124 -3.52 16.08 -15.41
C ALA A 124 -2.08 15.66 -15.75
N ASN A 125 -1.93 14.49 -16.36
CA ASN A 125 -0.64 13.85 -16.69
C ASN A 125 -0.43 13.58 -18.17
N GLY A 126 -1.22 14.24 -19.02
CA GLY A 126 -1.03 14.26 -20.46
C GLY A 126 -2.03 13.41 -21.23
N THR A 127 -1.82 13.37 -22.54
CA THR A 127 -2.61 12.60 -23.49
C THR A 127 -1.70 11.70 -24.31
N GLY A 128 -2.14 10.50 -24.61
CA GLY A 128 -1.36 9.50 -25.34
C GLY A 128 -2.17 8.74 -26.37
N SER A 129 -1.47 7.86 -27.08
CA SER A 129 -2.05 6.96 -28.05
C SER A 129 -1.53 5.53 -27.85
N THR A 130 -2.35 4.53 -28.11
CA THR A 130 -1.93 3.12 -28.08
C THR A 130 -0.89 2.78 -29.16
N ALA A 131 -0.75 3.63 -30.17
CA ALA A 131 0.20 3.46 -31.28
C ALA A 131 1.63 3.96 -30.94
N GLU A 132 1.79 4.71 -29.86
CA GLU A 132 3.06 5.31 -29.45
C GLU A 132 3.38 5.04 -27.98
N SER A 133 4.67 5.05 -27.64
CA SER A 133 5.06 5.02 -26.23
C SER A 133 4.70 6.34 -25.56
N PHE A 134 4.07 6.26 -24.42
CA PHE A 134 3.63 7.41 -23.64
C PHE A 134 4.33 7.47 -22.28
N THR A 135 4.86 8.62 -21.93
CA THR A 135 5.36 8.91 -20.57
C THR A 135 4.53 10.03 -19.96
N THR A 136 4.07 9.82 -18.73
CA THR A 136 3.30 10.82 -17.99
C THR A 136 4.07 12.14 -17.84
N THR A 137 3.37 13.25 -17.77
CA THR A 137 3.99 14.60 -17.66
C THR A 137 4.84 14.74 -16.40
N ASP A 138 4.49 14.04 -15.33
CA ASP A 138 5.30 13.97 -14.09
C ASP A 138 6.52 13.04 -14.20
N GLY A 139 6.68 12.34 -15.34
CA GLY A 139 7.80 11.44 -15.61
C GLY A 139 7.85 10.18 -14.75
N LYS A 140 6.77 9.83 -14.05
CA LYS A 140 6.76 8.70 -13.12
C LYS A 140 6.35 7.38 -13.74
N LEU A 141 5.57 7.42 -14.81
CA LEU A 141 5.03 6.24 -15.47
C LEU A 141 5.30 6.27 -16.97
N THR A 142 5.84 5.17 -17.52
CA THR A 142 6.00 4.99 -18.96
C THR A 142 5.22 3.76 -19.41
N MET A 143 4.35 3.97 -20.38
CA MET A 143 3.50 2.97 -21.03
C MET A 143 3.97 2.77 -22.48
N PRO A 144 4.71 1.70 -22.77
CA PRO A 144 5.18 1.43 -24.12
C PRO A 144 4.03 0.93 -25.01
N THR A 145 4.27 0.97 -26.31
CA THR A 145 3.33 0.39 -27.27
C THR A 145 3.02 -1.09 -27.06
N GLY A 146 2.67 -1.94 -27.24
CA GLY A 146 2.60 -3.40 -27.05
C GLY A 146 1.93 -3.89 -25.76
N ILE A 147 1.67 -3.00 -24.81
CA ILE A 147 0.95 -3.36 -23.56
C ILE A 147 -0.58 -3.27 -23.73
N TYR A 148 -1.05 -2.68 -24.81
CA TYR A 148 -2.47 -2.51 -25.07
C TYR A 148 -2.99 -3.75 -25.82
N ASN A 149 -3.97 -4.44 -25.27
CA ASN A 149 -4.53 -5.65 -25.83
C ASN A 149 -6.06 -5.52 -25.99
N GLY A 150 -6.58 -5.94 -27.15
CA GLY A 150 -8.01 -5.85 -27.47
C GLY A 150 -8.42 -4.48 -28.01
N THR A 151 -9.70 -4.19 -27.95
CA THR A 151 -10.33 -2.97 -28.51
C THR A 151 -10.79 -2.07 -27.37
N PHE A 152 -10.36 -0.80 -27.39
CA PHE A 152 -10.81 0.21 -26.44
C PHE A 152 -11.92 1.06 -27.06
N PHE A 153 -12.77 1.59 -26.21
CA PHE A 153 -13.89 2.43 -26.62
C PHE A 153 -13.81 3.81 -25.92
N ASN A 154 -14.47 4.78 -26.53
CA ASN A 154 -14.61 6.07 -25.88
C ASN A 154 -15.37 5.93 -24.56
N GLY A 155 -14.77 6.42 -23.48
CA GLY A 155 -15.32 6.33 -22.13
C GLY A 155 -14.73 5.21 -21.28
N ASP A 156 -13.97 4.28 -21.84
CA ASP A 156 -13.28 3.25 -21.06
C ASP A 156 -12.32 3.88 -20.06
N ILE A 157 -12.33 3.37 -18.84
CA ILE A 157 -11.48 3.87 -17.76
C ILE A 157 -10.71 2.70 -17.16
N HIS A 158 -9.40 2.88 -17.08
CA HIS A 158 -8.49 1.97 -16.41
C HIS A 158 -7.77 2.69 -15.28
N TYR A 159 -7.69 2.03 -14.13
CA TYR A 159 -6.91 2.52 -13.00
C TYR A 159 -5.63 1.71 -12.85
N LEU A 160 -4.52 2.41 -12.75
CA LEU A 160 -3.22 1.84 -12.51
C LEU A 160 -2.72 2.33 -11.15
N LYS A 161 -2.54 1.40 -10.22
CA LYS A 161 -1.98 1.67 -8.89
C LYS A 161 -0.46 1.57 -8.95
N VAL A 162 0.23 2.60 -8.50
CA VAL A 162 1.70 2.67 -8.48
C VAL A 162 2.16 2.88 -7.04
N TYR A 163 3.05 2.03 -6.58
CA TYR A 163 3.49 1.97 -5.18
C TYR A 163 4.98 2.21 -5.05
N ASN A 164 5.36 2.87 -3.96
CA ASN A 164 6.74 2.97 -3.49
C ASN A 164 6.93 2.33 -2.11
N HIS A 165 5.92 1.62 -1.63
CA HIS A 165 5.92 0.90 -0.38
C HIS A 165 5.63 -0.57 -0.63
N GLU A 166 6.06 -1.42 0.27
CA GLU A 166 5.82 -2.85 0.24
C GLU A 166 4.33 -3.20 0.36
N THR A 167 3.93 -4.30 -0.27
CA THR A 167 2.54 -4.76 -0.28
C THR A 167 1.98 -4.94 1.13
N ALA A 168 2.78 -5.45 2.06
CA ALA A 168 2.39 -5.61 3.46
C ALA A 168 2.09 -4.27 4.13
N LEU A 169 2.92 -3.26 3.91
CA LEU A 169 2.68 -1.91 4.43
C LEU A 169 1.47 -1.24 3.80
N VAL A 170 1.29 -1.42 2.48
CA VAL A 170 0.11 -0.92 1.76
C VAL A 170 -1.16 -1.49 2.36
N TYR A 171 -1.18 -2.81 2.61
CA TYR A 171 -2.33 -3.47 3.22
C TYR A 171 -2.60 -3.00 4.66
N LEU A 172 -1.57 -2.86 5.50
CA LEU A 172 -1.69 -2.32 6.86
C LEU A 172 -2.25 -0.89 6.87
N SER A 173 -1.75 -0.04 5.97
CA SER A 173 -2.25 1.32 5.80
C SER A 173 -3.72 1.34 5.41
N ALA A 174 -4.12 0.51 4.44
CA ALA A 174 -5.51 0.40 3.99
C ALA A 174 -6.43 -0.12 5.10
N LEU A 175 -6.02 -1.14 5.87
CA LEU A 175 -6.79 -1.66 7.01
C LEU A 175 -7.06 -0.58 8.07
N LEU A 176 -6.02 0.20 8.42
CA LEU A 176 -6.16 1.25 9.43
C LEU A 176 -7.05 2.39 8.95
N ALA A 177 -6.94 2.77 7.67
CA ALA A 177 -7.82 3.76 7.06
C ALA A 177 -9.27 3.25 7.00
N ALA A 178 -9.49 2.01 6.57
CA ALA A 178 -10.81 1.38 6.51
C ALA A 178 -11.45 1.28 7.90
N ASN A 179 -10.70 0.85 8.92
CA ASN A 179 -11.18 0.86 10.30
C ASN A 179 -11.63 2.27 10.74
N THR A 180 -10.83 3.29 10.43
CA THR A 180 -11.16 4.68 10.79
C THR A 180 -12.44 5.15 10.10
N ILE A 181 -12.61 4.85 8.82
CA ILE A 181 -13.79 5.23 8.04
C ILE A 181 -15.03 4.54 8.59
N LEU A 182 -14.99 3.23 8.80
CA LEU A 182 -16.11 2.46 9.31
C LEU A 182 -16.55 2.94 10.70
N ASN A 183 -15.61 3.24 11.59
CA ASN A 183 -15.95 3.71 12.94
C ASN A 183 -16.45 5.15 13.00
N THR A 184 -16.08 6.01 12.04
CA THR A 184 -16.42 7.43 12.10
C THR A 184 -17.61 7.81 11.24
N ILE A 185 -17.85 7.10 10.15
CA ILE A 185 -18.79 7.53 9.12
C ILE A 185 -19.94 6.52 8.94
N TYR A 186 -19.64 5.23 9.02
CA TYR A 186 -20.62 4.19 8.72
C TYR A 186 -21.29 3.54 9.93
N THR A 187 -21.02 4.00 11.15
CA THR A 187 -21.60 3.41 12.36
C THR A 187 -23.13 3.42 12.39
N GLU A 188 -23.75 4.38 11.69
CA GLU A 188 -25.20 4.52 11.64
C GLU A 188 -25.84 3.99 10.34
N GLU A 189 -25.08 3.88 9.26
CA GLU A 189 -25.62 3.62 7.92
C GLU A 189 -25.39 2.19 7.42
N VAL A 190 -24.35 1.51 7.90
CA VAL A 190 -23.99 0.17 7.44
C VAL A 190 -24.22 -0.84 8.56
N PRO A 191 -25.13 -1.83 8.37
CA PRO A 191 -25.22 -2.95 9.28
C PRO A 191 -23.87 -3.64 9.44
N ASP A 192 -23.49 -3.96 10.67
CA ASP A 192 -22.21 -4.61 11.01
C ASP A 192 -20.93 -3.80 10.72
N ALA A 193 -21.04 -2.49 10.45
CA ALA A 193 -19.86 -1.64 10.23
C ALA A 193 -18.88 -1.71 11.41
N SER A 194 -19.41 -1.69 12.65
CA SER A 194 -18.61 -1.78 13.87
C SER A 194 -17.86 -3.11 13.97
N ALA A 195 -18.52 -4.24 13.71
CA ALA A 195 -17.89 -5.56 13.74
C ALA A 195 -16.82 -5.72 12.65
N THR A 196 -17.06 -5.17 11.45
CA THR A 196 -16.08 -5.15 10.37
C THR A 196 -14.89 -4.24 10.71
N ALA A 197 -15.14 -3.10 11.32
CA ALA A 197 -14.09 -2.19 11.78
C ALA A 197 -13.20 -2.85 12.83
N GLU A 198 -13.80 -3.53 13.83
CA GLU A 198 -13.05 -4.29 14.85
C GLU A 198 -12.18 -5.36 14.22
N LYS A 199 -12.71 -6.13 13.25
CA LYS A 199 -11.94 -7.14 12.52
C LYS A 199 -10.75 -6.54 11.78
N TYR A 200 -10.90 -5.38 11.14
CA TYR A 200 -9.78 -4.72 10.46
C TYR A 200 -8.73 -4.23 11.45
N LEU A 201 -9.16 -3.72 12.60
CA LEU A 201 -8.24 -3.30 13.65
C LEU A 201 -7.50 -4.49 14.27
N GLU A 202 -8.16 -5.62 14.47
CA GLU A 202 -7.54 -6.85 14.95
C GLU A 202 -6.48 -7.34 13.96
N GLN A 203 -6.83 -7.47 12.68
CA GLN A 203 -5.88 -7.87 11.62
C GLN A 203 -4.67 -6.92 11.55
N TYR A 204 -4.90 -5.61 11.63
CA TYR A 204 -3.84 -4.61 11.68
C TYR A 204 -2.92 -4.84 12.88
N THR A 205 -3.51 -4.96 14.08
CA THR A 205 -2.78 -5.08 15.34
C THR A 205 -1.94 -6.36 15.37
N ASP A 206 -2.49 -7.47 14.90
CA ASP A 206 -1.79 -8.76 14.88
C ASP A 206 -0.61 -8.74 13.91
N GLN A 207 -0.76 -8.14 12.74
CA GLN A 207 0.33 -8.02 11.78
C GLN A 207 1.42 -7.06 12.27
N VAL A 208 1.07 -5.92 12.84
CA VAL A 208 2.05 -5.00 13.44
C VAL A 208 2.80 -5.67 14.59
N ARG A 209 2.12 -6.42 15.46
CA ARG A 209 2.76 -7.20 16.52
C ARG A 209 3.69 -8.29 15.97
N ALA A 210 3.30 -8.96 14.89
CA ALA A 210 4.13 -9.96 14.24
C ALA A 210 5.44 -9.34 13.69
N LEU A 211 5.34 -8.15 13.10
CA LEU A 211 6.51 -7.38 12.67
C LEU A 211 7.38 -6.93 13.86
N GLN A 212 6.75 -6.44 14.93
CA GLN A 212 7.46 -5.98 16.14
C GLN A 212 8.17 -7.11 16.87
N ASN A 213 7.61 -8.30 16.86
CA ASN A 213 8.16 -9.48 17.54
C ASN A 213 9.10 -10.32 16.65
N GLY A 214 9.43 -9.83 15.45
CA GLY A 214 10.30 -10.56 14.51
C GLY A 214 9.69 -11.85 13.97
N LYS A 215 8.38 -12.06 14.09
CA LYS A 215 7.66 -13.22 13.54
C LYS A 215 7.27 -13.01 12.07
N ALA A 216 7.28 -11.80 11.60
CA ALA A 216 7.10 -11.42 10.21
C ALA A 216 8.15 -10.38 9.83
N PHE A 217 8.53 -10.35 8.55
CA PHE A 217 9.50 -9.41 8.01
C PHE A 217 8.92 -8.76 6.76
N LEU A 218 9.34 -7.53 6.48
CA LEU A 218 9.03 -6.87 5.23
C LEU A 218 9.94 -7.42 4.13
N GLU A 219 9.36 -7.80 2.98
CA GLU A 219 10.03 -8.66 1.99
C GLU A 219 11.13 -8.00 1.18
N LYS A 220 11.11 -6.70 0.96
CA LYS A 220 12.01 -6.07 -0.02
C LYS A 220 12.95 -5.05 0.61
N GLY A 221 14.04 -5.54 1.22
CA GLY A 221 15.19 -4.71 1.59
C GLY A 221 14.98 -3.78 2.80
N LEU A 222 13.83 -3.83 3.44
CA LEU A 222 13.60 -3.24 4.74
C LEU A 222 13.97 -4.28 5.79
N THR A 223 15.27 -4.43 6.02
CA THR A 223 15.71 -5.16 7.21
C THR A 223 15.34 -4.35 8.43
N PRO A 224 14.79 -4.97 9.49
CA PRO A 224 14.73 -4.35 10.79
C PRO A 224 16.13 -3.77 11.05
N ARG A 225 16.23 -2.56 11.55
CA ARG A 225 17.48 -2.13 12.15
C ARG A 225 17.92 -3.28 13.02
N ASP A 226 19.21 -3.67 12.91
CA ASP A 226 19.79 -4.55 13.90
C ASP A 226 19.48 -3.97 15.28
N ILE A 227 18.28 -4.25 15.73
CA ILE A 227 18.05 -4.44 17.13
C ILE A 227 18.90 -5.67 17.30
N ASN A 228 20.17 -5.44 17.66
CA ASN A 228 20.98 -6.49 18.21
C ASN A 228 20.01 -7.20 19.13
N PRO A 229 19.42 -8.33 18.76
CA PRO A 229 18.69 -9.07 19.74
C PRO A 229 19.81 -9.20 20.76
N ILE A 230 19.61 -8.70 21.96
CA ILE A 230 20.33 -9.25 23.07
C ILE A 230 20.07 -10.73 22.79
N GLN A 231 21.05 -11.40 22.17
CA GLN A 231 21.08 -12.83 22.13
C GLN A 231 21.20 -13.19 23.59
N VAL A 232 20.06 -13.24 24.22
CA VAL A 232 19.92 -13.96 25.45
C VAL A 232 19.96 -15.39 24.94
N ASP A 233 21.16 -15.92 24.77
CA ASP A 233 21.38 -17.34 24.72
C ASP A 233 20.87 -17.87 26.05
N TYR A 234 19.58 -18.22 26.05
CA TYR A 234 18.99 -18.97 27.14
C TYR A 234 19.57 -20.36 27.04
N GLU A 235 20.72 -20.60 27.62
CA GLU A 235 21.07 -21.93 28.03
C GLU A 235 20.06 -22.32 29.13
N ILE A 236 18.97 -22.91 28.71
CA ILE A 236 18.04 -23.56 29.65
C ILE A 236 18.75 -24.78 30.12
N ASP A 237 19.19 -24.79 31.38
CA ASP A 237 19.67 -25.99 32.01
C ASP A 237 18.56 -27.05 32.09
N GLU A 238 18.91 -28.26 32.44
CA GLU A 238 17.97 -29.38 32.50
C GLU A 238 16.80 -29.15 33.49
N TYR A 239 16.86 -28.08 34.28
CA TYR A 239 15.82 -27.67 35.22
C TYR A 239 14.98 -26.48 34.71
N GLY A 240 15.21 -26.02 33.48
CA GLY A 240 14.44 -24.90 32.88
C GLY A 240 14.72 -23.55 33.49
N VAL A 241 15.84 -23.35 34.17
CA VAL A 241 16.26 -22.08 34.78
C VAL A 241 17.33 -21.44 33.90
N ASP A 242 17.10 -20.19 33.51
CA ASP A 242 18.07 -19.40 32.76
C ASP A 242 19.29 -19.09 33.64
N SER A 243 20.41 -19.76 33.35
CA SER A 243 21.66 -19.59 34.08
C SER A 243 22.41 -18.30 33.70
N THR A 244 22.00 -17.61 32.62
CA THR A 244 22.73 -16.43 32.16
C THR A 244 22.32 -15.12 32.86
N ASN A 245 21.16 -15.11 33.51
CA ASN A 245 20.65 -13.94 34.23
C ASN A 245 21.10 -13.82 35.66
N TYR A 246 21.85 -14.77 36.21
CA TYR A 246 22.43 -14.67 37.51
C TYR A 246 23.95 -14.44 37.35
N PRO A 247 24.46 -13.27 37.71
CA PRO A 247 25.89 -13.08 37.77
C PRO A 247 26.46 -14.05 38.80
N GLU A 248 27.16 -15.09 38.35
CA GLU A 248 27.76 -16.13 39.16
C GLU A 248 28.70 -15.60 40.28
N LYS A 249 28.94 -14.29 40.29
CA LYS A 249 29.95 -13.69 41.19
C LYS A 249 29.46 -13.31 42.57
N ASP A 250 28.17 -13.19 42.81
CA ASP A 250 27.66 -12.61 44.06
C ASP A 250 26.72 -13.54 44.86
N TRP A 251 26.38 -14.71 44.34
CA TRP A 251 25.54 -15.64 45.09
C TRP A 251 26.34 -16.85 45.60
N ASN A 252 27.00 -16.65 46.74
CA ASN A 252 27.57 -17.82 47.47
C ASN A 252 26.68 -18.08 48.68
N PRO A 253 25.87 -19.14 48.68
CA PRO A 253 24.99 -19.47 49.80
C PRO A 253 25.73 -19.88 51.06
N ARG A 254 27.06 -19.91 51.03
CA ARG A 254 27.89 -20.33 52.19
C ARG A 254 28.47 -19.19 52.98
N THR A 255 28.20 -17.93 52.69
CA THR A 255 28.67 -16.79 53.50
C THR A 255 27.58 -16.11 54.32
N GLY A 256 26.51 -16.83 54.64
CA GLY A 256 25.54 -16.44 55.65
C GLY A 256 25.98 -16.86 57.04
N TYR A 257 26.89 -16.12 57.64
CA TYR A 257 27.08 -16.02 59.08
C TYR A 257 27.20 -14.53 59.42
#